data_bf316672590cc2a878a93dbcdc4651e7
#
_entry.id   bf316672590cc2a878a93dbcdc4651e7
#
_cell.length_a   1.000
_cell.length_b   1.000
_cell.length_c   1.000
_cell.angle_alpha   90.00
_cell.angle_beta   90.00
_cell.angle_gamma   90.00
#
_symmetry.space_group_name_H-M   'P 1'
#
loop_
_entity.id
_entity.type
_entity.pdbx_description
1 polymer ?
#
loop_
_entity_poly.entity_id
_entity_poly.type
_entity_poly.pdbx_seq_one_letter_code
_entity_poly.pdbx_strand_id
1 'polypeptide(L)'
;FNSIPLPHVYLNSGPDNRIDCVYRKRQIRLGDIKVLYPEANLDTLEDKILNEPDAKCTVIEGTMRNYKDPNKEVYDYVVCVKDHEQIIFEDQFEGQGSNPFITFRWNKASGEVYGRGPVFNAMSAIKTTNLTIELILENAQMNISGIYQLEDDGVINPDNIQLVPGTIIPVAPGSRGLQPISAAGRFDVAQLVLDDMRSNIRKALYMETLGPTKGTPMSATEVAERMADLSRQIGSSFGRLQSEFIMPLIRRVIYILKKQGRIELPSLNNKEIKIIPESPLSRAQNEQDIADVNRFNATLGQTFGPQVLNLIVKQEEVARYLAEKMNLPEKLIRDAAEQQQVMQQMQQVMQQQQGGMNELGAAPEQA
;
A
#
# COMPACT_ATOMS: atom_id res chain seq x y z
N PHE A 1 -5.65 6.97 -17.00
CA PHE A 1 -4.90 5.88 -16.37
C PHE A 1 -5.72 4.61 -16.43
N ASN A 2 -5.07 3.50 -16.83
CA ASN A 2 -5.69 2.18 -16.91
C ASN A 2 -4.93 1.19 -16.02
N SER A 3 -5.65 0.34 -15.30
CA SER A 3 -5.02 -0.75 -14.54
C SER A 3 -4.61 -1.88 -15.47
N ILE A 4 -3.41 -2.42 -15.26
CA ILE A 4 -2.88 -3.54 -16.05
C ILE A 4 -2.87 -4.78 -15.15
N PRO A 5 -3.53 -5.88 -15.54
CA PRO A 5 -3.52 -7.12 -14.77
C PRO A 5 -2.11 -7.69 -14.63
N LEU A 6 -1.75 -8.18 -13.45
CA LEU A 6 -0.42 -8.71 -13.16
C LEU A 6 0.06 -9.83 -14.12
N PRO A 7 -0.80 -10.76 -14.60
CA PRO A 7 -0.38 -11.76 -15.57
C PRO A 7 0.11 -11.21 -16.92
N HIS A 8 -0.20 -9.95 -17.20
CA HIS A 8 0.20 -9.26 -18.43
C HIS A 8 1.46 -8.40 -18.26
N VAL A 9 2.03 -8.34 -17.04
CA VAL A 9 3.15 -7.46 -16.70
C VAL A 9 4.37 -8.27 -16.33
N TYR A 10 5.51 -7.91 -16.91
CA TYR A 10 6.81 -8.46 -16.59
C TYR A 10 7.70 -7.33 -16.11
N LEU A 11 8.29 -7.53 -14.94
CA LEU A 11 9.09 -6.52 -14.25
C LEU A 11 10.52 -6.98 -14.13
N ASN A 12 11.46 -6.05 -14.26
CA ASN A 12 12.85 -6.26 -13.90
C ASN A 12 13.32 -5.14 -12.96
N SER A 13 14.27 -5.46 -12.10
CA SER A 13 14.85 -4.50 -11.16
C SER A 13 16.22 -4.03 -11.63
N GLY A 14 16.46 -2.74 -11.50
CA GLY A 14 17.77 -2.14 -11.73
C GLY A 14 18.73 -2.31 -10.57
N PRO A 15 19.90 -1.65 -10.68
CA PRO A 15 20.99 -1.74 -9.70
C PRO A 15 20.55 -1.35 -8.29
N ASP A 16 19.67 -0.35 -8.16
CA ASP A 16 19.16 0.17 -6.89
C ASP A 16 17.99 -0.64 -6.33
N ASN A 17 17.72 -1.82 -6.90
CA ASN A 17 16.58 -2.64 -6.50
C ASN A 17 15.20 -1.97 -6.74
N ARG A 18 15.17 -0.87 -7.50
CA ARG A 18 13.96 -0.24 -8.02
C ARG A 18 13.54 -0.92 -9.31
N ILE A 19 12.25 -0.84 -9.61
CA ILE A 19 11.75 -1.35 -10.89
C ILE A 19 12.10 -0.33 -11.95
N ASP A 20 12.95 -0.71 -12.88
CA ASP A 20 13.46 0.13 -13.97
C ASP A 20 13.03 -0.37 -15.35
N CYS A 21 12.64 -1.63 -15.47
CA CYS A 21 12.09 -2.19 -16.69
C CYS A 21 10.68 -2.73 -16.45
N VAL A 22 9.75 -2.33 -17.29
CA VAL A 22 8.35 -2.76 -17.25
C VAL A 22 7.93 -3.17 -18.65
N TYR A 23 7.48 -4.41 -18.80
CA TYR A 23 6.96 -4.91 -20.05
C TYR A 23 5.51 -5.32 -19.88
N ARG A 24 4.67 -4.94 -20.85
CA ARG A 24 3.28 -5.32 -20.93
C ARG A 24 3.04 -6.19 -22.15
N LYS A 25 2.49 -7.37 -21.92
CA LYS A 25 2.04 -8.29 -22.97
C LYS A 25 0.53 -8.17 -23.12
N ARG A 26 0.04 -7.94 -24.35
CA ARG A 26 -1.39 -7.90 -24.64
C ARG A 26 -1.70 -8.51 -25.99
N GLN A 27 -2.90 -9.03 -26.12
CA GLN A 27 -3.45 -9.47 -27.42
C GLN A 27 -4.33 -8.35 -27.98
N ILE A 28 -4.06 -7.97 -29.22
CA ILE A 28 -4.83 -6.96 -29.97
C ILE A 28 -5.12 -7.49 -31.36
N ARG A 29 -6.06 -6.88 -32.09
CA ARG A 29 -6.27 -7.17 -33.49
C ARG A 29 -5.21 -6.49 -34.33
N LEU A 30 -4.82 -7.10 -35.43
CA LEU A 30 -3.83 -6.54 -36.36
C LEU A 30 -4.24 -5.16 -36.87
N GLY A 31 -5.53 -4.99 -37.22
CA GLY A 31 -6.05 -3.70 -37.67
C GLY A 31 -5.96 -2.56 -36.65
N ASP A 32 -5.96 -2.90 -35.33
CA ASP A 32 -5.90 -1.91 -34.26
C ASP A 32 -4.46 -1.37 -34.06
N ILE A 33 -3.43 -2.03 -34.59
CA ILE A 33 -2.03 -1.61 -34.39
C ILE A 33 -1.79 -0.20 -34.93
N LYS A 34 -2.27 0.09 -36.15
CA LYS A 34 -2.09 1.40 -36.80
C LYS A 34 -2.81 2.54 -36.07
N VAL A 35 -3.92 2.22 -35.41
CA VAL A 35 -4.68 3.18 -34.59
C VAL A 35 -3.96 3.47 -33.26
N LEU A 36 -3.38 2.43 -32.64
CA LEU A 36 -2.69 2.55 -31.38
C LEU A 36 -1.28 3.14 -31.49
N TYR A 37 -0.61 2.83 -32.61
CA TYR A 37 0.76 3.29 -32.92
C TYR A 37 0.81 3.86 -34.35
N PRO A 38 0.37 5.13 -34.53
CA PRO A 38 0.30 5.76 -35.86
C PRO A 38 1.65 5.86 -36.58
N GLU A 39 2.73 5.96 -35.81
CA GLU A 39 4.11 6.11 -36.32
C GLU A 39 4.87 4.78 -36.38
N ALA A 40 4.16 3.64 -36.21
CA ALA A 40 4.80 2.33 -36.23
C ALA A 40 5.26 1.93 -37.64
N ASN A 41 6.44 1.34 -37.73
CA ASN A 41 6.91 0.69 -38.97
C ASN A 41 6.21 -0.67 -39.12
N LEU A 42 5.32 -0.74 -40.11
CA LEU A 42 4.47 -1.90 -40.38
C LEU A 42 4.81 -2.60 -41.69
N ASP A 43 5.94 -2.27 -42.35
CA ASP A 43 6.28 -2.73 -43.73
C ASP A 43 6.09 -4.25 -43.93
N THR A 44 6.47 -5.06 -42.94
CA THR A 44 6.34 -6.51 -43.02
C THR A 44 4.97 -7.06 -42.63
N LEU A 45 4.12 -6.23 -42.05
CA LEU A 45 2.80 -6.59 -41.52
C LEU A 45 1.66 -6.06 -42.39
N GLU A 46 1.93 -5.13 -43.35
CA GLU A 46 0.90 -4.47 -44.14
C GLU A 46 0.01 -5.47 -44.89
N ASP A 47 0.59 -6.43 -45.55
CA ASP A 47 -0.17 -7.45 -46.28
C ASP A 47 -1.09 -8.28 -45.36
N LYS A 48 -0.65 -8.58 -44.16
CA LYS A 48 -1.46 -9.33 -43.17
C LYS A 48 -2.55 -8.46 -42.58
N ILE A 49 -2.26 -7.19 -42.29
CA ILE A 49 -3.23 -6.24 -41.79
C ILE A 49 -4.36 -6.03 -42.79
N LEU A 50 -4.04 -6.00 -44.07
CA LEU A 50 -5.03 -5.82 -45.14
C LEU A 50 -5.89 -7.09 -45.36
N ASN A 51 -5.26 -8.26 -45.31
CA ASN A 51 -5.94 -9.53 -45.61
C ASN A 51 -6.71 -10.07 -44.39
N GLU A 52 -6.18 -9.90 -43.18
CA GLU A 52 -6.72 -10.45 -41.92
C GLU A 52 -6.75 -9.43 -40.78
N PRO A 53 -7.50 -8.35 -40.91
CA PRO A 53 -7.49 -7.25 -39.89
C PRO A 53 -7.98 -7.68 -38.50
N ASP A 54 -8.85 -8.68 -38.44
CA ASP A 54 -9.40 -9.23 -37.19
C ASP A 54 -8.54 -10.30 -36.53
N ALA A 55 -7.46 -10.75 -37.20
CA ALA A 55 -6.55 -11.72 -36.62
C ALA A 55 -5.89 -11.14 -35.35
N LYS A 56 -5.80 -11.97 -34.31
CA LYS A 56 -5.18 -11.61 -33.04
C LYS A 56 -3.67 -11.76 -33.11
N CYS A 57 -2.96 -10.71 -32.73
CA CYS A 57 -1.51 -10.74 -32.53
C CYS A 57 -1.13 -10.39 -31.09
N THR A 58 0.02 -10.88 -30.66
CA THR A 58 0.57 -10.57 -29.34
C THR A 58 1.55 -9.41 -29.47
N VAL A 59 1.21 -8.27 -28.85
CA VAL A 59 2.08 -7.11 -28.77
C VAL A 59 2.72 -7.05 -27.37
N ILE A 60 4.04 -6.81 -27.36
CA ILE A 60 4.81 -6.53 -26.15
C ILE A 60 5.28 -5.08 -26.25
N GLU A 61 4.86 -4.27 -25.31
CA GLU A 61 5.32 -2.90 -25.13
C GLU A 61 6.08 -2.78 -23.81
N GLY A 62 7.13 -2.00 -23.78
CA GLY A 62 7.90 -1.87 -22.56
C GLY A 62 8.74 -0.61 -22.48
N THR A 63 9.05 -0.23 -21.25
CA THR A 63 9.99 0.82 -20.93
C THR A 63 11.17 0.26 -20.19
N MET A 64 12.37 0.72 -20.55
CA MET A 64 13.63 0.39 -19.90
C MET A 64 14.33 1.68 -19.52
N ARG A 65 14.81 1.79 -18.27
CA ARG A 65 15.58 2.94 -17.85
C ARG A 65 16.95 2.93 -18.54
N ASN A 66 17.28 4.06 -19.17
CA ASN A 66 18.57 4.27 -19.80
C ASN A 66 19.53 4.94 -18.80
N TYR A 67 20.64 4.28 -18.48
CA TYR A 67 21.64 4.72 -17.51
C TYR A 67 22.85 5.43 -18.16
N LYS A 68 22.78 5.80 -19.44
CA LYS A 68 23.89 6.50 -20.11
C LYS A 68 24.21 7.83 -19.43
N ASP A 69 23.20 8.56 -18.96
CA ASP A 69 23.37 9.79 -18.19
C ASP A 69 22.76 9.60 -16.79
N PRO A 70 23.57 9.46 -15.74
CA PRO A 70 23.06 9.25 -14.37
C PRO A 70 22.22 10.43 -13.83
N ASN A 71 22.43 11.63 -14.36
CA ASN A 71 21.76 12.85 -13.88
C ASN A 71 20.38 13.07 -14.53
N LYS A 72 20.06 12.31 -15.58
CA LYS A 72 18.79 12.43 -16.28
C LYS A 72 17.94 11.16 -16.12
N GLU A 73 16.65 11.34 -15.92
CA GLU A 73 15.70 10.24 -16.01
C GLU A 73 15.30 10.07 -17.48
N VAL A 74 15.83 9.03 -18.11
CA VAL A 74 15.55 8.68 -19.50
C VAL A 74 15.04 7.25 -19.56
N TYR A 75 13.98 7.04 -20.33
CA TYR A 75 13.37 5.72 -20.55
C TYR A 75 13.26 5.44 -22.03
N ASP A 76 13.86 4.35 -22.47
CA ASP A 76 13.69 3.83 -23.82
C ASP A 76 12.36 3.07 -23.86
N TYR A 77 11.50 3.39 -24.80
CA TYR A 77 10.21 2.76 -25.02
C TYR A 77 10.23 1.96 -26.32
N VAL A 78 9.87 0.69 -26.23
CA VAL A 78 9.90 -0.23 -27.36
C VAL A 78 8.58 -0.96 -27.46
N VAL A 79 8.08 -1.12 -28.67
CA VAL A 79 6.90 -1.91 -29.00
C VAL A 79 7.29 -2.96 -30.05
N CYS A 80 7.03 -4.22 -29.74
CA CYS A 80 7.28 -5.33 -30.67
C CYS A 80 6.06 -6.23 -30.84
N VAL A 81 5.93 -6.82 -32.01
CA VAL A 81 4.94 -7.87 -32.29
C VAL A 81 5.65 -9.23 -32.14
N LYS A 82 5.29 -9.95 -31.07
CA LYS A 82 5.95 -11.21 -30.71
C LYS A 82 5.88 -12.25 -31.82
N ASP A 83 4.73 -12.38 -32.46
CA ASP A 83 4.47 -13.41 -33.44
C ASP A 83 5.31 -13.24 -34.73
N HIS A 84 5.92 -12.07 -34.90
CA HIS A 84 6.78 -11.71 -36.05
C HIS A 84 8.18 -11.30 -35.64
N GLU A 85 8.50 -11.30 -34.32
CA GLU A 85 9.80 -10.90 -33.77
C GLU A 85 10.28 -9.52 -34.27
N GLN A 86 9.34 -8.64 -34.59
CA GLN A 86 9.61 -7.32 -35.17
C GLN A 86 9.35 -6.22 -34.16
N ILE A 87 10.30 -5.30 -34.05
CA ILE A 87 10.12 -4.02 -33.38
C ILE A 87 9.39 -3.09 -34.35
N ILE A 88 8.20 -2.65 -33.95
CA ILE A 88 7.35 -1.78 -34.78
C ILE A 88 7.44 -0.31 -34.41
N PHE A 89 7.85 -0.02 -33.17
CA PHE A 89 7.94 1.35 -32.70
C PHE A 89 9.00 1.48 -31.59
N GLU A 90 9.81 2.54 -31.68
CA GLU A 90 10.80 2.92 -30.67
C GLU A 90 10.66 4.40 -30.38
N ASP A 91 10.70 4.78 -29.11
CA ASP A 91 10.68 6.18 -28.66
C ASP A 91 11.50 6.33 -27.37
N GLN A 92 11.81 7.55 -27.00
CA GLN A 92 12.55 7.87 -25.80
C GLN A 92 11.82 8.94 -24.98
N PHE A 93 11.60 8.64 -23.70
CA PHE A 93 10.95 9.57 -22.80
C PHE A 93 11.95 10.16 -21.84
N GLU A 94 12.06 11.49 -21.80
CA GLU A 94 12.97 12.21 -20.94
C GLU A 94 12.26 13.01 -19.85
N GLY A 95 12.87 13.09 -18.68
CA GLY A 95 12.45 13.92 -17.56
C GLY A 95 11.67 13.20 -16.47
N GLN A 96 11.52 13.87 -15.35
CA GLN A 96 10.79 13.33 -14.20
C GLN A 96 9.32 13.08 -14.54
N GLY A 97 8.83 11.87 -14.23
CA GLY A 97 7.45 11.48 -14.53
C GLY A 97 7.18 11.15 -16.00
N SER A 98 8.21 11.06 -16.86
CA SER A 98 8.06 10.71 -18.26
C SER A 98 7.67 9.25 -18.49
N ASN A 99 8.00 8.34 -17.56
CA ASN A 99 7.63 6.92 -17.64
C ASN A 99 6.10 6.76 -17.66
N PRO A 100 5.53 6.09 -18.70
CA PRO A 100 4.09 5.83 -18.78
C PRO A 100 3.60 4.75 -17.82
N PHE A 101 4.49 3.88 -17.33
CA PHE A 101 4.14 2.82 -16.41
C PHE A 101 4.44 3.22 -14.97
N ILE A 102 3.46 3.02 -14.10
CA ILE A 102 3.58 3.23 -12.65
C ILE A 102 3.43 1.87 -11.99
N THR A 103 4.52 1.35 -11.45
CA THR A 103 4.58 0.06 -10.78
C THR A 103 4.75 0.26 -9.29
N PHE A 104 3.97 -0.44 -8.49
CA PHE A 104 4.04 -0.35 -7.04
C PHE A 104 3.89 -1.73 -6.39
N ARG A 105 4.44 -1.86 -5.20
CA ARG A 105 4.44 -3.09 -4.41
C ARG A 105 3.92 -2.82 -3.02
N TRP A 106 3.05 -3.70 -2.52
CA TRP A 106 2.58 -3.60 -1.13
C TRP A 106 3.72 -3.91 -0.15
N ASN A 107 4.27 -5.12 -0.25
CA ASN A 107 5.47 -5.53 0.46
C ASN A 107 6.46 -6.17 -0.52
N LYS A 108 7.75 -6.13 -0.17
CA LYS A 108 8.83 -6.74 -0.95
C LYS A 108 9.67 -7.63 -0.05
N ALA A 109 9.86 -8.87 -0.44
CA ALA A 109 10.89 -9.73 0.16
C ALA A 109 12.26 -9.44 -0.47
N SER A 110 13.32 -9.69 0.28
CA SER A 110 14.69 -9.53 -0.22
C SER A 110 14.93 -10.45 -1.41
N GLY A 111 15.54 -9.92 -2.47
CA GLY A 111 15.83 -10.66 -3.70
C GLY A 111 14.65 -10.84 -4.66
N GLU A 112 13.43 -10.43 -4.29
CA GLU A 112 12.27 -10.52 -5.17
C GLU A 112 12.02 -9.21 -5.93
N VAL A 113 11.64 -9.33 -7.19
CA VAL A 113 11.25 -8.18 -8.04
C VAL A 113 9.78 -7.84 -7.81
N TYR A 114 8.92 -8.87 -7.78
CA TYR A 114 7.48 -8.70 -7.57
C TYR A 114 7.15 -8.47 -6.10
N GLY A 115 6.10 -7.70 -5.85
CA GLY A 115 5.59 -7.46 -4.51
C GLY A 115 4.70 -8.59 -4.01
N ARG A 116 4.59 -8.70 -2.68
CA ARG A 116 3.66 -9.59 -1.99
C ARG A 116 2.53 -8.77 -1.38
N GLY A 117 1.29 -9.09 -1.73
CA GLY A 117 0.10 -8.47 -1.12
C GLY A 117 -0.25 -9.11 0.23
N PRO A 118 -1.16 -8.50 1.01
CA PRO A 118 -1.59 -9.04 2.31
C PRO A 118 -2.25 -10.43 2.19
N VAL A 119 -2.92 -10.72 1.08
CA VAL A 119 -3.50 -12.03 0.79
C VAL A 119 -2.43 -13.14 0.75
N PHE A 120 -1.20 -12.82 0.36
CA PHE A 120 -0.11 -13.79 0.35
C PHE A 120 0.20 -14.32 1.77
N ASN A 121 0.16 -13.43 2.77
CA ASN A 121 0.37 -13.81 4.17
C ASN A 121 -0.80 -14.65 4.71
N ALA A 122 -2.02 -14.40 4.23
CA ALA A 122 -3.22 -15.16 4.60
C ALA A 122 -3.39 -16.48 3.82
N MET A 123 -2.57 -16.74 2.80
CA MET A 123 -2.78 -17.85 1.84
C MET A 123 -2.83 -19.21 2.52
N SER A 124 -1.98 -19.47 3.51
CA SER A 124 -1.98 -20.73 4.26
C SER A 124 -3.30 -20.91 5.02
N ALA A 125 -3.75 -19.87 5.73
CA ALA A 125 -5.01 -19.91 6.47
C ALA A 125 -6.21 -20.06 5.53
N ILE A 126 -6.20 -19.41 4.36
CA ILE A 126 -7.26 -19.55 3.34
C ILE A 126 -7.31 -20.98 2.82
N LYS A 127 -6.17 -21.58 2.46
CA LYS A 127 -6.11 -22.96 1.98
C LYS A 127 -6.58 -23.95 3.04
N THR A 128 -6.16 -23.78 4.30
CA THR A 128 -6.62 -24.62 5.41
C THR A 128 -8.12 -24.48 5.63
N THR A 129 -8.66 -23.26 5.59
CA THR A 129 -10.10 -23.01 5.69
C THR A 129 -10.89 -23.72 4.59
N ASN A 130 -10.47 -23.62 3.35
CA ASN A 130 -11.12 -24.28 2.23
C ASN A 130 -11.09 -25.80 2.37
N LEU A 131 -9.95 -26.38 2.72
CA LEU A 131 -9.83 -27.83 2.97
C LEU A 131 -10.70 -28.29 4.14
N THR A 132 -10.74 -27.51 5.23
CA THR A 132 -11.60 -27.85 6.39
C THR A 132 -13.08 -27.81 6.00
N ILE A 133 -13.51 -26.83 5.20
CA ILE A 133 -14.89 -26.75 4.72
C ILE A 133 -15.21 -27.95 3.79
N GLU A 134 -14.30 -28.31 2.90
CA GLU A 134 -14.42 -29.48 2.04
C GLU A 134 -14.63 -30.77 2.84
N LEU A 135 -13.78 -31.02 3.84
CA LEU A 135 -13.89 -32.17 4.74
C LEU A 135 -15.21 -32.17 5.57
N ILE A 136 -15.68 -30.99 5.98
CA ILE A 136 -16.98 -30.86 6.67
C ILE A 136 -18.12 -31.23 5.73
N LEU A 137 -18.08 -30.77 4.48
CA LEU A 137 -19.11 -31.06 3.49
C LEU A 137 -19.11 -32.53 3.10
N GLU A 138 -17.94 -33.16 2.92
CA GLU A 138 -17.84 -34.60 2.68
C GLU A 138 -18.39 -35.43 3.85
N ASN A 139 -18.05 -35.05 5.10
CA ASN A 139 -18.57 -35.71 6.28
C ASN A 139 -20.10 -35.50 6.39
N ALA A 140 -20.57 -34.29 6.13
CA ALA A 140 -22.01 -34.02 6.09
C ALA A 140 -22.74 -34.85 5.03
N GLN A 141 -22.14 -35.00 3.85
CA GLN A 141 -22.66 -35.85 2.77
C GLN A 141 -22.73 -37.31 3.19
N MET A 142 -21.70 -37.85 3.84
CA MET A 142 -21.68 -39.21 4.38
C MET A 142 -22.78 -39.40 5.44
N ASN A 143 -22.98 -38.40 6.30
CA ASN A 143 -24.03 -38.47 7.34
C ASN A 143 -25.45 -38.41 6.73
N ILE A 144 -25.67 -37.63 5.66
CA ILE A 144 -26.95 -37.47 5.00
C ILE A 144 -27.25 -38.68 4.13
N SER A 145 -26.26 -39.16 3.36
CA SER A 145 -26.42 -40.32 2.46
C SER A 145 -26.54 -41.63 3.22
N GLY A 146 -26.00 -41.69 4.44
CA GLY A 146 -25.92 -42.91 5.25
C GLY A 146 -24.98 -43.94 4.67
N ILE A 147 -23.98 -44.31 5.42
CA ILE A 147 -23.16 -45.49 5.13
C ILE A 147 -23.62 -46.57 6.09
N TYR A 148 -23.96 -47.75 5.54
CA TYR A 148 -24.46 -48.84 6.31
C TYR A 148 -23.46 -49.99 6.26
N GLN A 149 -23.30 -50.63 7.41
CA GLN A 149 -22.53 -51.84 7.54
C GLN A 149 -23.54 -53.01 7.56
N LEU A 150 -23.27 -54.01 6.73
CA LEU A 150 -24.03 -55.22 6.66
C LEU A 150 -23.16 -56.39 7.13
N GLU A 151 -23.70 -57.22 8.02
CA GLU A 151 -23.11 -58.48 8.35
C GLU A 151 -23.55 -59.52 7.30
N ASP A 152 -22.58 -60.21 6.69
CA ASP A 152 -22.89 -61.23 5.68
C ASP A 152 -23.46 -62.50 6.39
N ASP A 153 -24.77 -62.56 6.42
CA ASP A 153 -25.55 -63.65 7.06
C ASP A 153 -26.16 -64.59 6.02
N GLY A 154 -25.84 -64.40 4.74
CA GLY A 154 -26.39 -65.17 3.61
C GLY A 154 -27.87 -64.96 3.30
N VAL A 155 -28.56 -64.10 4.08
CA VAL A 155 -29.99 -63.79 3.92
C VAL A 155 -30.20 -62.46 3.18
N ILE A 156 -29.34 -61.51 3.46
CA ILE A 156 -29.45 -60.15 2.90
C ILE A 156 -28.53 -60.03 1.70
N ASN A 157 -29.11 -59.77 0.50
CA ASN A 157 -28.29 -59.44 -0.68
C ASN A 157 -28.13 -57.91 -0.77
N PRO A 158 -26.88 -57.39 -0.71
CA PRO A 158 -26.66 -55.94 -0.75
C PRO A 158 -27.17 -55.28 -2.03
N ASP A 159 -27.18 -55.98 -3.16
CA ASP A 159 -27.56 -55.44 -4.48
C ASP A 159 -29.11 -55.18 -4.57
N ASN A 160 -29.90 -55.82 -3.71
CA ASN A 160 -31.38 -55.72 -3.75
C ASN A 160 -31.97 -54.84 -2.67
N ILE A 161 -31.16 -54.23 -1.82
CA ILE A 161 -31.65 -53.37 -0.74
C ILE A 161 -31.95 -51.99 -1.29
N GLN A 162 -33.24 -51.63 -1.25
CA GLN A 162 -33.68 -50.26 -1.49
C GLN A 162 -34.01 -49.60 -0.15
N LEU A 163 -33.17 -48.59 0.21
CA LEU A 163 -33.39 -47.80 1.43
C LEU A 163 -34.46 -46.71 1.20
N VAL A 164 -35.71 -47.15 1.09
CA VAL A 164 -36.86 -46.24 0.95
C VAL A 164 -37.68 -46.26 2.25
N PRO A 165 -38.22 -45.13 2.69
CA PRO A 165 -39.06 -45.11 3.90
C PRO A 165 -40.18 -46.16 3.84
N GLY A 166 -40.27 -47.03 4.87
CA GLY A 166 -41.23 -48.11 4.93
C GLY A 166 -40.78 -49.47 4.40
N THR A 167 -39.57 -49.60 3.92
CA THR A 167 -38.98 -50.91 3.47
C THR A 167 -38.72 -51.80 4.68
N ILE A 168 -39.19 -53.05 4.62
CA ILE A 168 -38.92 -54.08 5.63
C ILE A 168 -37.77 -54.96 5.12
N ILE A 169 -36.67 -54.97 5.85
CA ILE A 169 -35.44 -55.73 5.53
C ILE A 169 -35.44 -56.99 6.38
N PRO A 170 -35.51 -58.19 5.81
CA PRO A 170 -35.42 -59.44 6.57
C PRO A 170 -34.00 -59.62 7.08
N VAL A 171 -33.85 -60.07 8.34
CA VAL A 171 -32.55 -60.28 9.01
C VAL A 171 -32.54 -61.70 9.58
N ALA A 172 -31.39 -62.42 9.46
CA ALA A 172 -31.24 -63.72 10.07
C ALA A 172 -31.30 -63.68 11.61
N PRO A 173 -31.82 -64.71 12.28
CA PRO A 173 -31.81 -64.78 13.74
C PRO A 173 -30.38 -64.73 14.27
N GLY A 174 -30.02 -63.68 15.07
CA GLY A 174 -28.71 -63.48 15.65
C GLY A 174 -27.78 -62.56 14.90
N SER A 175 -28.10 -62.17 13.66
CA SER A 175 -27.38 -61.14 12.92
C SER A 175 -27.75 -59.75 13.44
N ARG A 176 -26.76 -58.83 13.39
CA ARG A 176 -26.99 -57.41 13.71
C ARG A 176 -27.73 -56.64 12.65
N GLY A 177 -27.90 -57.27 11.48
CA GLY A 177 -28.53 -56.65 10.29
C GLY A 177 -27.80 -55.42 9.79
N LEU A 178 -28.55 -54.54 9.15
CA LEU A 178 -28.06 -53.27 8.61
C LEU A 178 -27.85 -52.23 9.71
N GLN A 179 -26.61 -51.88 9.99
CA GLN A 179 -26.30 -50.87 10.99
C GLN A 179 -25.73 -49.59 10.33
N PRO A 180 -26.21 -48.40 10.66
CA PRO A 180 -25.64 -47.17 10.17
C PRO A 180 -24.26 -46.97 10.78
N ILE A 181 -23.26 -46.70 9.96
CA ILE A 181 -21.95 -46.24 10.42
C ILE A 181 -22.08 -44.77 10.68
N SER A 182 -21.97 -44.36 11.97
CA SER A 182 -21.90 -42.95 12.31
C SER A 182 -20.53 -42.42 11.91
N ALA A 183 -20.51 -41.43 11.03
CA ALA A 183 -19.26 -40.72 10.75
C ALA A 183 -18.75 -40.05 12.04
N ALA A 184 -17.55 -40.42 12.46
CA ALA A 184 -16.93 -39.99 13.72
C ALA A 184 -16.44 -38.52 13.70
N GLY A 185 -16.94 -37.70 12.79
CA GLY A 185 -16.52 -36.30 12.65
C GLY A 185 -16.99 -35.41 13.80
N ARG A 186 -16.05 -34.74 14.47
CA ARG A 186 -16.36 -33.75 15.51
C ARG A 186 -16.50 -32.38 14.88
N PHE A 187 -17.73 -32.00 14.55
CA PHE A 187 -18.07 -30.69 13.95
C PHE A 187 -17.75 -29.51 14.87
N ASP A 188 -17.83 -29.69 16.18
CA ASP A 188 -17.47 -28.68 17.18
C ASP A 188 -16.01 -28.24 17.07
N VAL A 189 -15.09 -29.22 16.92
CA VAL A 189 -13.67 -28.95 16.73
C VAL A 189 -13.40 -28.27 15.38
N ALA A 190 -14.08 -28.72 14.32
CA ALA A 190 -13.95 -28.14 13.00
C ALA A 190 -14.42 -26.68 12.99
N GLN A 191 -15.52 -26.34 13.67
CA GLN A 191 -16.01 -24.98 13.80
C GLN A 191 -15.02 -24.09 14.54
N LEU A 192 -14.40 -24.56 15.64
CA LEU A 192 -13.39 -23.82 16.38
C LEU A 192 -12.18 -23.48 15.49
N VAL A 193 -11.70 -24.46 14.72
CA VAL A 193 -10.59 -24.26 13.77
C VAL A 193 -10.96 -23.24 12.67
N LEU A 194 -12.19 -23.32 12.14
CA LEU A 194 -12.66 -22.36 11.13
C LEU A 194 -12.71 -20.93 11.67
N ASP A 195 -13.17 -20.75 12.90
CA ASP A 195 -13.29 -19.42 13.49
C ASP A 195 -11.90 -18.82 13.80
N ASP A 196 -10.96 -19.64 14.26
CA ASP A 196 -9.56 -19.21 14.41
C ASP A 196 -8.92 -18.84 13.06
N MET A 197 -9.06 -19.67 12.03
CA MET A 197 -8.54 -19.37 10.69
C MET A 197 -9.17 -18.12 10.09
N ARG A 198 -10.47 -17.92 10.26
CA ARG A 198 -11.16 -16.70 9.82
C ARG A 198 -10.65 -15.46 10.54
N SER A 199 -10.40 -15.56 11.84
CA SER A 199 -9.78 -14.48 12.62
C SER A 199 -8.38 -14.15 12.08
N ASN A 200 -7.55 -15.17 11.84
CA ASN A 200 -6.22 -14.99 11.27
C ASN A 200 -6.24 -14.34 9.88
N ILE A 201 -7.21 -14.73 9.02
CA ILE A 201 -7.42 -14.10 7.71
C ILE A 201 -7.81 -12.64 7.88
N ARG A 202 -8.74 -12.29 8.78
CA ARG A 202 -9.15 -10.91 9.04
C ARG A 202 -7.99 -10.06 9.53
N LYS A 203 -7.17 -10.58 10.46
CA LYS A 203 -5.95 -9.91 10.95
C LYS A 203 -4.96 -9.64 9.84
N ALA A 204 -4.67 -10.65 9.01
CA ALA A 204 -3.75 -10.51 7.89
C ALA A 204 -4.24 -9.48 6.83
N LEU A 205 -5.56 -9.30 6.70
CA LEU A 205 -6.18 -8.32 5.81
C LEU A 205 -6.48 -6.97 6.47
N TYR A 206 -6.02 -6.75 7.71
CA TYR A 206 -6.23 -5.51 8.48
C TYR A 206 -7.70 -5.17 8.76
N MET A 207 -8.62 -6.15 8.69
CA MET A 207 -10.06 -5.91 8.88
C MET A 207 -10.45 -5.72 10.35
N GLU A 208 -9.71 -6.28 11.29
CA GLU A 208 -10.01 -6.17 12.73
C GLU A 208 -9.68 -4.78 13.30
N THR A 209 -8.76 -4.05 12.67
CA THR A 209 -8.34 -2.73 13.14
C THR A 209 -9.39 -1.64 12.92
N LEU A 210 -10.31 -1.85 11.98
CA LEU A 210 -11.38 -0.89 11.70
C LEU A 210 -12.58 -1.03 12.66
N GLY A 211 -12.62 -2.09 13.47
CA GLY A 211 -13.66 -2.35 14.46
C GLY A 211 -15.04 -2.66 13.87
N PRO A 212 -15.96 -3.22 14.66
CA PRO A 212 -17.31 -3.47 14.19
C PRO A 212 -18.05 -2.16 13.96
N THR A 213 -18.66 -2.01 12.79
CA THR A 213 -19.54 -0.88 12.43
C THR A 213 -20.85 -0.84 13.24
N LYS A 214 -21.12 -1.88 14.02
CA LYS A 214 -22.30 -2.03 14.89
C LYS A 214 -21.82 -2.16 16.34
N GLY A 215 -21.80 -1.09 17.08
CA GLY A 215 -21.44 -1.07 18.49
C GLY A 215 -21.69 0.29 19.09
N THR A 216 -21.46 0.41 20.40
CA THR A 216 -21.50 1.66 21.14
C THR A 216 -20.65 2.73 20.46
N PRO A 217 -21.08 4.00 20.38
CA PRO A 217 -20.27 5.06 19.79
C PRO A 217 -18.92 5.13 20.50
N MET A 218 -17.85 5.01 19.70
CA MET A 218 -16.46 5.05 20.20
C MET A 218 -16.11 6.47 20.61
N SER A 219 -15.29 6.62 21.65
CA SER A 219 -14.74 7.92 22.02
C SER A 219 -13.71 8.40 20.99
N ALA A 220 -13.53 9.71 20.87
CA ALA A 220 -12.53 10.28 19.96
C ALA A 220 -11.11 9.74 20.25
N THR A 221 -10.78 9.50 21.53
CA THR A 221 -9.51 8.93 21.95
C THR A 221 -9.34 7.48 21.47
N GLU A 222 -10.38 6.66 21.56
CA GLU A 222 -10.33 5.29 21.09
C GLU A 222 -10.15 5.20 19.57
N VAL A 223 -10.81 6.08 18.82
CA VAL A 223 -10.62 6.20 17.37
C VAL A 223 -9.17 6.60 17.05
N ALA A 224 -8.61 7.56 17.78
CA ALA A 224 -7.22 8.00 17.60
C ALA A 224 -6.22 6.86 17.89
N GLU A 225 -6.40 6.11 18.97
CA GLU A 225 -5.55 4.94 19.30
C GLU A 225 -5.61 3.86 18.24
N ARG A 226 -6.80 3.52 17.74
CA ARG A 226 -6.97 2.54 16.66
C ARG A 226 -6.34 3.00 15.36
N MET A 227 -6.45 4.28 15.03
CA MET A 227 -5.78 4.86 13.86
C MET A 227 -4.26 4.81 14.01
N ALA A 228 -3.74 5.06 15.21
CA ALA A 228 -2.31 4.94 15.50
C ALA A 228 -1.83 3.48 15.37
N ASP A 229 -2.60 2.50 15.83
CA ASP A 229 -2.27 1.08 15.69
C ASP A 229 -2.30 0.64 14.22
N LEU A 230 -3.31 1.05 13.47
CA LEU A 230 -3.38 0.83 12.02
C LEU A 230 -2.18 1.45 11.31
N SER A 231 -1.80 2.66 11.68
CA SER A 231 -0.63 3.35 11.16
C SER A 231 0.66 2.60 11.39
N ARG A 232 0.84 2.02 12.59
CA ARG A 232 2.02 1.19 12.90
C ARG A 232 2.05 -0.10 12.08
N GLN A 233 0.90 -0.76 11.92
CA GLN A 233 0.82 -2.01 11.15
C GLN A 233 1.05 -1.80 9.65
N ILE A 234 0.51 -0.72 9.07
CA ILE A 234 0.60 -0.42 7.64
C ILE A 234 1.80 0.47 7.30
N GLY A 235 2.46 1.08 8.29
CA GLY A 235 3.44 2.15 8.09
C GLY A 235 4.54 1.86 7.07
N SER A 236 5.11 0.66 7.09
CA SER A 236 6.15 0.27 6.11
C SER A 236 5.60 0.11 4.70
N SER A 237 4.39 -0.47 4.56
CA SER A 237 3.71 -0.62 3.27
C SER A 237 3.21 0.72 2.74
N PHE A 238 2.74 1.60 3.63
CA PHE A 238 2.30 2.95 3.28
C PHE A 238 3.46 3.81 2.75
N GLY A 239 4.60 3.82 3.42
CA GLY A 239 5.79 4.54 2.94
C GLY A 239 6.25 4.08 1.56
N ARG A 240 6.13 2.77 1.29
CA ARG A 240 6.40 2.22 -0.04
C ARG A 240 5.37 2.65 -1.08
N LEU A 241 4.08 2.57 -0.77
CA LEU A 241 3.02 3.06 -1.66
C LEU A 241 3.15 4.55 -1.95
N GLN A 242 3.57 5.34 -0.96
CA GLN A 242 3.86 6.75 -1.15
C GLN A 242 4.98 6.96 -2.16
N SER A 243 6.08 6.21 -2.04
CA SER A 243 7.26 6.36 -2.91
C SER A 243 7.10 5.71 -4.29
N GLU A 244 6.44 4.54 -4.38
CA GLU A 244 6.33 3.76 -5.62
C GLU A 244 5.03 4.06 -6.39
N PHE A 245 3.96 4.56 -5.75
CA PHE A 245 2.67 4.83 -6.39
C PHE A 245 2.29 6.30 -6.40
N ILE A 246 2.11 6.91 -5.21
CA ILE A 246 1.55 8.26 -5.10
C ILE A 246 2.47 9.29 -5.76
N MET A 247 3.75 9.28 -5.42
CA MET A 247 4.72 10.24 -5.97
C MET A 247 4.93 10.08 -7.49
N PRO A 248 5.14 8.88 -8.04
CA PRO A 248 5.21 8.70 -9.48
C PRO A 248 3.92 9.09 -10.21
N LEU A 249 2.75 8.81 -9.62
CA LEU A 249 1.46 9.20 -10.18
C LEU A 249 1.34 10.71 -10.32
N ILE A 250 1.64 11.45 -9.24
CA ILE A 250 1.59 12.92 -9.24
C ILE A 250 2.59 13.48 -10.25
N ARG A 251 3.83 12.97 -10.27
CA ARG A 251 4.84 13.39 -11.25
C ARG A 251 4.38 13.14 -12.68
N ARG A 252 3.76 12.00 -12.94
CA ARG A 252 3.20 11.69 -14.27
C ARG A 252 2.08 12.65 -14.66
N VAL A 253 1.17 12.96 -13.75
CA VAL A 253 0.09 13.95 -14.01
C VAL A 253 0.68 15.32 -14.33
N ILE A 254 1.64 15.78 -13.53
CA ILE A 254 2.33 17.05 -13.75
C ILE A 254 3.04 17.06 -15.11
N TYR A 255 3.76 15.99 -15.46
CA TYR A 255 4.42 15.85 -16.75
C TYR A 255 3.44 15.99 -17.94
N ILE A 256 2.30 15.27 -17.86
CA ILE A 256 1.27 15.33 -18.91
C ILE A 256 0.68 16.74 -19.02
N LEU A 257 0.33 17.37 -17.90
CA LEU A 257 -0.26 18.72 -17.90
C LEU A 257 0.72 19.79 -18.40
N LYS A 258 2.02 19.63 -18.06
CA LYS A 258 3.09 20.48 -18.58
C LYS A 258 3.25 20.31 -20.10
N LYS A 259 3.25 19.06 -20.60
CA LYS A 259 3.33 18.76 -22.03
C LYS A 259 2.12 19.31 -22.81
N GLN A 260 0.95 19.38 -22.17
CA GLN A 260 -0.27 19.98 -22.75
C GLN A 260 -0.33 21.50 -22.61
N GLY A 261 0.66 22.15 -21.98
CA GLY A 261 0.66 23.61 -21.76
C GLY A 261 -0.41 24.10 -20.79
N ARG A 262 -1.00 23.19 -19.97
CA ARG A 262 -2.07 23.56 -19.03
C ARG A 262 -1.56 24.07 -17.69
N ILE A 263 -0.32 23.75 -17.34
CA ILE A 263 0.32 24.17 -16.09
C ILE A 263 1.71 24.67 -16.43
N GLU A 264 2.03 25.87 -15.97
CA GLU A 264 3.38 26.40 -15.88
C GLU A 264 3.81 26.33 -14.42
N LEU A 265 4.82 25.53 -14.14
CA LEU A 265 5.40 25.48 -12.80
C LEU A 265 6.30 26.70 -12.61
N PRO A 266 6.16 27.46 -11.52
CA PRO A 266 7.03 28.57 -11.24
C PRO A 266 8.46 28.05 -11.08
N SER A 267 9.40 28.58 -11.89
CA SER A 267 10.83 28.32 -11.74
C SER A 267 11.34 29.12 -10.54
N LEU A 268 11.37 28.54 -9.36
CA LEU A 268 11.98 29.17 -8.19
C LEU A 268 13.49 28.86 -8.17
N ASN A 269 14.30 29.76 -8.68
CA ASN A 269 15.75 29.83 -8.48
C ASN A 269 16.49 28.47 -8.44
N ASN A 270 16.30 27.58 -9.43
CA ASN A 270 16.84 26.23 -9.49
C ASN A 270 16.50 25.31 -8.27
N LYS A 271 15.54 25.70 -7.43
CA LYS A 271 15.07 24.85 -6.34
C LYS A 271 13.99 23.90 -6.89
N GLU A 272 14.19 22.61 -6.69
CA GLU A 272 13.20 21.61 -7.02
C GLU A 272 11.95 21.79 -6.15
N ILE A 273 10.77 21.71 -6.77
CA ILE A 273 9.51 21.73 -6.04
C ILE A 273 9.37 20.39 -5.31
N LYS A 274 9.42 20.42 -3.99
CA LYS A 274 9.17 19.24 -3.15
C LYS A 274 7.67 19.02 -3.05
N ILE A 275 7.19 17.90 -3.59
CA ILE A 275 5.80 17.47 -3.45
C ILE A 275 5.67 16.73 -2.13
N ILE A 276 4.86 17.22 -1.21
CA ILE A 276 4.59 16.59 0.08
C ILE A 276 3.14 16.07 0.03
N PRO A 277 2.93 14.75 -0.04
CA PRO A 277 1.58 14.19 0.00
C PRO A 277 1.03 14.24 1.42
N GLU A 278 -0.08 14.92 1.60
CA GLU A 278 -0.83 14.92 2.86
C GLU A 278 -1.89 13.83 2.83
N SER A 279 -1.80 12.91 3.76
CA SER A 279 -2.84 11.91 4.01
C SER A 279 -3.28 11.97 5.47
N PRO A 280 -4.50 11.51 5.82
CA PRO A 280 -4.91 11.40 7.23
C PRO A 280 -3.92 10.56 8.06
N LEU A 281 -3.33 9.54 7.46
CA LEU A 281 -2.32 8.70 8.09
C LEU A 281 -1.01 9.45 8.33
N SER A 282 -0.54 10.24 7.36
CA SER A 282 0.64 11.11 7.54
C SER A 282 0.40 12.17 8.62
N ARG A 283 -0.81 12.71 8.70
CA ARG A 283 -1.19 13.66 9.76
C ARG A 283 -1.15 13.01 11.13
N ALA A 284 -1.72 11.82 11.29
CA ALA A 284 -1.67 11.08 12.55
C ALA A 284 -0.23 10.76 13.00
N GLN A 285 0.65 10.40 12.06
CA GLN A 285 2.08 10.22 12.34
C GLN A 285 2.76 11.53 12.75
N ASN A 286 2.46 12.63 12.05
CA ASN A 286 3.00 13.95 12.40
C ASN A 286 2.52 14.41 13.77
N GLU A 287 1.26 14.18 14.14
CA GLU A 287 0.73 14.48 15.47
C GLU A 287 1.46 13.70 16.57
N GLN A 288 1.80 12.42 16.30
CA GLN A 288 2.60 11.62 17.23
C GLN A 288 4.03 12.15 17.36
N ASP A 289 4.68 12.48 16.26
CA ASP A 289 6.02 13.09 16.26
C ASP A 289 6.03 14.41 17.06
N ILE A 290 4.99 15.25 16.88
CA ILE A 290 4.81 16.52 17.63
C ILE A 290 4.65 16.24 19.12
N ALA A 291 3.82 15.25 19.47
CA ALA A 291 3.59 14.87 20.87
C ALA A 291 4.89 14.36 21.54
N ASP A 292 5.68 13.57 20.82
CA ASP A 292 6.96 13.04 21.32
C ASP A 292 7.99 14.16 21.54
N VAL A 293 8.11 15.11 20.61
CA VAL A 293 8.99 16.29 20.74
C VAL A 293 8.54 17.17 21.91
N ASN A 294 7.25 17.41 22.06
CA ASN A 294 6.71 18.20 23.19
C ASN A 294 6.96 17.48 24.52
N ARG A 295 6.74 16.16 24.58
CA ARG A 295 7.03 15.34 25.77
C ARG A 295 8.53 15.40 26.11
N PHE A 296 9.41 15.27 25.13
CA PHE A 296 10.85 15.38 25.31
C PHE A 296 11.26 16.74 25.90
N ASN A 297 10.79 17.84 25.31
CA ASN A 297 11.06 19.18 25.79
C ASN A 297 10.50 19.43 27.21
N ALA A 298 9.28 18.97 27.49
CA ALA A 298 8.67 19.07 28.80
C ALA A 298 9.47 18.27 29.86
N THR A 299 9.89 17.06 29.53
CA THR A 299 10.68 16.21 30.44
C THR A 299 12.03 16.82 30.74
N LEU A 300 12.75 17.34 29.74
CA LEU A 300 14.03 18.03 29.93
C LEU A 300 13.87 19.31 30.76
N GLY A 301 12.86 20.10 30.45
CA GLY A 301 12.57 21.35 31.18
C GLY A 301 12.24 21.13 32.67
N GLN A 302 11.48 20.07 32.96
CA GLN A 302 11.16 19.66 34.34
C GLN A 302 12.35 19.08 35.09
N THR A 303 13.20 18.26 34.40
CA THR A 303 14.30 17.57 35.06
C THR A 303 15.52 18.47 35.28
N PHE A 304 15.87 19.28 34.29
CA PHE A 304 17.11 20.04 34.28
C PHE A 304 16.91 21.58 34.35
N GLY A 305 15.69 22.03 34.23
CA GLY A 305 15.35 23.44 34.21
C GLY A 305 15.55 24.12 32.83
N PRO A 306 14.98 25.32 32.63
CA PRO A 306 14.94 26.00 31.34
C PRO A 306 16.31 26.45 30.81
N GLN A 307 17.27 26.69 31.69
CA GLN A 307 18.62 27.13 31.31
C GLN A 307 19.40 25.98 30.62
N VAL A 308 19.31 24.78 31.18
CA VAL A 308 19.99 23.58 30.63
C VAL A 308 19.28 23.12 29.35
N LEU A 309 17.94 23.27 29.28
CA LEU A 309 17.18 22.97 28.07
C LEU A 309 17.71 23.79 26.86
N ASN A 310 17.93 25.09 27.05
CA ASN A 310 18.43 25.97 25.99
C ASN A 310 19.89 25.66 25.60
N LEU A 311 20.67 25.05 26.50
CA LEU A 311 22.04 24.63 26.20
C LEU A 311 22.09 23.34 25.35
N ILE A 312 21.17 22.42 25.62
CA ILE A 312 21.15 21.07 24.98
C ILE A 312 20.34 21.09 23.68
N VAL A 313 19.20 21.79 23.69
CA VAL A 313 18.21 21.75 22.59
C VAL A 313 18.26 23.05 21.80
N LYS A 314 18.46 22.94 20.51
CA LYS A 314 18.37 24.08 19.59
C LYS A 314 16.89 24.44 19.37
N GLN A 315 16.38 25.34 20.17
CA GLN A 315 14.97 25.73 20.18
C GLN A 315 14.46 26.23 18.82
N GLU A 316 15.30 26.88 18.05
CA GLU A 316 14.98 27.36 16.70
C GLU A 316 14.73 26.18 15.73
N GLU A 317 15.59 25.17 15.75
CA GLU A 317 15.44 23.98 14.89
C GLU A 317 14.18 23.17 15.31
N VAL A 318 13.91 23.09 16.61
CA VAL A 318 12.69 22.46 17.12
C VAL A 318 11.45 23.21 16.63
N ALA A 319 11.46 24.54 16.71
CA ALA A 319 10.35 25.36 16.23
C ALA A 319 10.13 25.20 14.73
N ARG A 320 11.18 25.16 13.93
CA ARG A 320 11.11 24.89 12.48
C ARG A 320 10.60 23.49 12.19
N TYR A 321 11.09 22.49 12.92
CA TYR A 321 10.64 21.10 12.79
C TYR A 321 9.14 20.96 13.12
N LEU A 322 8.69 21.55 14.23
CA LEU A 322 7.28 21.53 14.61
C LEU A 322 6.41 22.25 13.57
N ALA A 323 6.87 23.38 13.04
CA ALA A 323 6.14 24.11 12.01
C ALA A 323 6.05 23.30 10.69
N GLU A 324 7.12 22.62 10.27
CA GLU A 324 7.10 21.72 9.10
C GLU A 324 6.10 20.59 9.34
N LYS A 325 6.12 19.95 10.51
CA LYS A 325 5.18 18.86 10.86
C LYS A 325 3.73 19.31 10.97
N MET A 326 3.50 20.54 11.41
CA MET A 326 2.17 21.16 11.48
C MET A 326 1.71 21.77 10.15
N ASN A 327 2.53 21.69 9.08
CA ASN A 327 2.29 22.34 7.80
C ASN A 327 2.01 23.85 7.91
N LEU A 328 2.70 24.52 8.81
CA LEU A 328 2.61 25.97 8.94
C LEU A 328 3.42 26.64 7.82
N PRO A 329 2.90 27.72 7.22
CA PRO A 329 3.66 28.46 6.22
C PRO A 329 4.98 28.99 6.80
N GLU A 330 6.08 28.82 6.05
CA GLU A 330 7.42 29.31 6.47
C GLU A 330 7.42 30.80 6.84
N LYS A 331 6.52 31.58 6.25
CA LYS A 331 6.36 33.02 6.55
C LYS A 331 6.00 33.33 8.00
N LEU A 332 5.54 32.36 8.77
CA LEU A 332 5.20 32.53 10.18
C LEU A 332 6.42 32.39 11.10
N ILE A 333 7.53 31.86 10.57
CA ILE A 333 8.78 31.72 11.31
C ILE A 333 9.74 32.77 10.77
N ARG A 334 10.26 33.61 11.68
CA ARG A 334 11.21 34.65 11.32
C ARG A 334 12.53 34.06 10.83
N ASP A 335 13.08 34.62 9.77
CA ASP A 335 14.42 34.29 9.29
C ASP A 335 15.49 34.74 10.31
N ALA A 336 16.70 34.14 10.22
CA ALA A 336 17.80 34.46 11.12
C ALA A 336 18.17 35.96 11.12
N ALA A 337 18.00 36.65 9.97
CA ALA A 337 18.21 38.08 9.87
C ALA A 337 17.15 38.90 10.63
N GLU A 338 15.89 38.51 10.53
CA GLU A 338 14.79 39.16 11.28
C GLU A 338 14.89 38.88 12.77
N GLN A 339 15.33 37.71 13.19
CA GLN A 339 15.57 37.35 14.57
C GLN A 339 16.64 38.22 15.19
N GLN A 340 17.76 38.45 14.45
CA GLN A 340 18.83 39.37 14.92
C GLN A 340 18.35 40.79 15.08
N GLN A 341 17.52 41.29 14.16
CA GLN A 341 16.96 42.64 14.25
C GLN A 341 16.04 42.80 15.50
N VAL A 342 15.19 41.79 15.74
CA VAL A 342 14.32 41.82 16.94
C VAL A 342 15.13 41.73 18.23
N MET A 343 16.18 40.89 18.23
CA MET A 343 17.07 40.76 19.40
C MET A 343 17.81 42.06 19.68
N GLN A 344 18.29 42.76 18.66
CA GLN A 344 18.90 44.10 18.82
C GLN A 344 17.91 45.13 19.33
N GLN A 345 16.68 45.13 18.82
CA GLN A 345 15.63 46.00 19.32
C GLN A 345 15.27 45.74 20.81
N MET A 346 15.17 44.44 21.18
CA MET A 346 14.94 44.07 22.59
C MET A 346 16.09 44.52 23.49
N GLN A 347 17.35 44.39 23.08
CA GLN A 347 18.49 44.89 23.84
C GLN A 347 18.48 46.40 24.01
N GLN A 348 18.11 47.16 22.98
CA GLN A 348 17.98 48.62 23.06
C GLN A 348 16.86 49.02 24.02
N VAL A 349 15.70 48.36 24.00
CA VAL A 349 14.60 48.62 24.91
C VAL A 349 14.98 48.29 26.36
N MET A 350 15.68 47.18 26.60
CA MET A 350 16.18 46.86 27.96
C MET A 350 17.21 47.88 28.48
N GLN A 351 18.10 48.36 27.63
CA GLN A 351 19.07 49.43 28.01
C GLN A 351 18.34 50.75 28.33
N GLN A 352 17.32 51.13 27.56
CA GLN A 352 16.52 52.33 27.86
C GLN A 352 15.74 52.19 29.16
N GLN A 353 15.19 51.02 29.50
CA GLN A 353 14.49 50.80 30.78
C GLN A 353 15.46 50.84 31.97
N GLN A 354 16.68 50.29 31.82
CA GLN A 354 17.70 50.41 32.91
C GLN A 354 18.25 51.83 33.05
N GLY A 355 18.39 52.58 31.97
CA GLY A 355 18.79 53.99 32.02
C GLY A 355 17.73 54.86 32.73
N GLY A 356 16.43 54.64 32.48
CA GLY A 356 15.35 55.34 33.10
C GLY A 356 15.15 55.06 34.62
N MET A 357 15.54 53.86 35.08
CA MET A 357 15.54 53.56 36.53
C MET A 357 16.70 54.20 37.28
N ASN A 358 17.83 54.42 36.65
CA ASN A 358 18.97 55.10 37.26
C ASN A 358 18.78 56.63 37.38
N GLU A 359 18.01 57.24 36.49
CA GLU A 359 17.66 58.68 36.61
C GLU A 359 16.60 58.97 37.66
N LEU A 360 15.73 58.04 38.02
CA LEU A 360 14.73 58.21 39.11
C LEU A 360 15.28 57.95 40.51
N GLY A 361 16.51 57.35 40.59
CA GLY A 361 17.19 57.12 41.89
C GLY A 361 18.11 58.26 42.36
N ALA A 362 18.37 59.28 41.54
CA ALA A 362 19.21 60.42 41.88
C ALA A 362 18.33 61.66 42.16
N ALA A 363 17.48 61.59 43.18
CA ALA A 363 16.94 62.81 43.77
C ALA A 363 17.96 63.38 44.78
N PRO A 364 18.39 64.64 44.69
CA PRO A 364 19.34 65.18 45.62
C PRO A 364 18.64 65.47 46.97
N GLU A 365 19.17 64.84 47.99
CA GLU A 365 19.00 65.27 49.36
C GLU A 365 19.51 66.74 49.52
N GLN A 366 18.65 67.73 49.61
CA GLN A 366 19.02 69.08 50.06
C GLN A 366 18.17 69.48 51.24
N ALA A 367 18.90 69.64 52.33
CA ALA A 367 18.72 70.48 53.52
C ALA A 367 17.48 70.35 54.39
#